data_3ce7e8656d447180ce895989e810448b
#
_entry.id   3ce7e8656d447180ce895989e810448b
#
_cell.length_a   1.000
_cell.length_b   1.000
_cell.length_c   1.000
_cell.angle_alpha   90.00
_cell.angle_beta   90.00
_cell.angle_gamma   90.00
#
_symmetry.space_group_name_H-M   'P 1'
#
loop_
_entity.id
_entity.type
_entity.pdbx_description
1 polymer ?
#
loop_
_entity_poly.entity_id
_entity_poly.type
_entity_poly.pdbx_seq_one_letter_code
_entity_poly.pdbx_strand_id
1 'polypeptide(L)'
;TILNQAYDIDGDLLVYNFVVPYNGISNNGNPTPNPPLNYPWPIATVNYAPTFSLANPFGAGGYTSIDNSTGLASYYAPNQGFYVLAVEIEEYRNGVLIGITRRDLQIIVIPCPINPAPVISSGSQINYIINEGQTLCFANTFNDSNGDSIFITHTGDIFNSAITNPPATYNDGSGAGTAT
;
A
#
# COMPACT_ATOMS: atom_id res chain seq x y z
N THR A 1 2.92 -4.16 2.69
CA THR A 1 3.07 -4.99 3.91
C THR A 1 1.71 -5.38 4.46
N ILE A 2 1.60 -6.59 5.01
CA ILE A 2 0.39 -7.11 5.67
C ILE A 2 0.82 -7.70 7.00
N LEU A 3 0.11 -7.36 8.07
CA LEU A 3 0.30 -7.97 9.38
C LEU A 3 -0.62 -9.20 9.51
N ASN A 4 -0.02 -10.38 9.67
CA ASN A 4 -0.73 -11.64 9.90
C ASN A 4 -0.80 -11.92 11.42
N GLN A 5 -1.42 -11.02 12.16
CA GLN A 5 -1.49 -11.13 13.61
C GLN A 5 -2.38 -12.28 14.05
N ALA A 6 -1.88 -13.08 14.98
CA ALA A 6 -2.63 -14.03 15.78
C ALA A 6 -2.47 -13.68 17.27
N TYR A 7 -3.39 -14.16 18.07
CA TYR A 7 -3.36 -13.99 19.51
C TYR A 7 -3.62 -15.35 20.17
N ASP A 8 -2.76 -15.72 21.08
CA ASP A 8 -2.94 -16.86 21.94
C ASP A 8 -3.28 -16.41 23.37
N ILE A 9 -4.36 -16.95 23.93
CA ILE A 9 -4.87 -16.53 25.26
C ILE A 9 -4.00 -17.04 26.39
N ASP A 10 -3.32 -18.16 26.18
CA ASP A 10 -2.47 -18.83 27.20
C ASP A 10 -1.03 -18.28 27.19
N GLY A 11 -0.67 -17.46 26.19
CA GLY A 11 0.64 -16.83 26.04
C GLY A 11 1.69 -17.76 25.45
N ASP A 12 1.29 -18.73 24.65
CA ASP A 12 2.21 -19.63 23.96
C ASP A 12 2.99 -18.91 22.85
N LEU A 13 4.14 -19.47 22.48
CA LEU A 13 4.98 -18.91 21.42
C LEU A 13 4.34 -19.18 20.06
N LEU A 14 4.05 -18.10 19.32
CA LEU A 14 3.57 -18.16 17.96
C LEU A 14 4.72 -17.92 16.96
N VAL A 15 4.84 -18.78 15.96
CA VAL A 15 5.85 -18.68 14.90
C VAL A 15 5.16 -18.66 13.55
N TYR A 16 5.51 -17.67 12.73
CA TYR A 16 4.87 -17.39 11.45
C TYR A 16 5.78 -17.80 10.28
N ASN A 17 5.24 -18.57 9.35
CA ASN A 17 5.97 -19.02 8.17
C ASN A 17 5.12 -18.91 6.89
N PHE A 18 5.75 -18.66 5.75
CA PHE A 18 5.10 -18.94 4.47
C PHE A 18 5.16 -20.43 4.18
N VAL A 19 4.05 -20.96 3.70
CA VAL A 19 3.92 -22.36 3.30
C VAL A 19 3.26 -22.47 1.92
N VAL A 20 3.37 -23.64 1.28
CA VAL A 20 2.70 -23.89 0.02
C VAL A 20 1.20 -23.94 0.25
N PRO A 21 0.37 -23.13 -0.45
CA PRO A 21 -1.07 -23.13 -0.29
C PRO A 21 -1.67 -24.52 -0.54
N TYR A 22 -2.79 -24.82 0.11
CA TYR A 22 -3.53 -26.01 -0.21
C TYR A 22 -4.19 -25.89 -1.58
N ASN A 23 -4.25 -27.01 -2.30
CA ASN A 23 -5.02 -27.10 -3.52
C ASN A 23 -6.49 -27.24 -3.14
N GLY A 24 -7.22 -26.13 -3.16
CA GLY A 24 -8.64 -26.10 -2.86
C GLY A 24 -9.43 -26.96 -3.84
N ILE A 25 -10.38 -27.73 -3.34
CA ILE A 25 -11.31 -28.45 -4.22
C ILE A 25 -12.41 -27.47 -4.62
N SER A 26 -12.21 -26.80 -5.73
CA SER A 26 -13.27 -26.07 -6.42
C SER A 26 -13.80 -26.97 -7.53
N ASN A 27 -14.97 -27.50 -7.35
CA ASN A 27 -15.72 -28.05 -8.46
C ASN A 27 -16.54 -26.90 -9.08
N ASN A 28 -16.20 -26.52 -10.30
CA ASN A 28 -16.99 -25.62 -11.16
C ASN A 28 -17.35 -24.27 -10.53
N GLY A 29 -16.39 -23.57 -9.93
CA GLY A 29 -16.59 -22.19 -9.48
C GLY A 29 -17.41 -22.03 -8.20
N ASN A 30 -17.74 -23.11 -7.50
CA ASN A 30 -18.33 -23.02 -6.17
C ASN A 30 -17.24 -23.24 -5.10
N PRO A 31 -16.77 -22.16 -4.45
CA PRO A 31 -15.70 -22.24 -3.45
C PRO A 31 -16.13 -22.90 -2.14
N THR A 32 -17.42 -23.09 -1.92
CA THR A 32 -17.98 -23.68 -0.71
C THR A 32 -19.04 -24.71 -1.06
N PRO A 33 -18.66 -25.97 -1.39
CA PRO A 33 -19.64 -27.01 -1.63
C PRO A 33 -20.49 -27.25 -0.39
N ASN A 34 -21.79 -27.42 -0.58
CA ASN A 34 -22.72 -27.77 0.48
C ASN A 34 -23.39 -29.10 0.14
N PRO A 35 -23.16 -30.19 0.88
CA PRO A 35 -22.35 -30.27 2.10
C PRO A 35 -20.83 -30.13 1.81
N PRO A 36 -20.02 -29.77 2.86
CA PRO A 36 -18.58 -29.71 2.71
C PRO A 36 -18.02 -31.06 2.29
N LEU A 37 -17.07 -31.03 1.34
CA LEU A 37 -16.41 -32.27 0.91
C LEU A 37 -15.44 -32.73 2.01
N ASN A 38 -15.44 -34.04 2.31
CA ASN A 38 -14.42 -34.65 3.12
C ASN A 38 -13.12 -34.73 2.31
N TYR A 39 -12.11 -34.01 2.76
CA TYR A 39 -10.78 -34.05 2.15
C TYR A 39 -10.01 -35.27 2.62
N PRO A 40 -9.37 -36.01 1.70
CA PRO A 40 -8.41 -37.02 2.10
C PRO A 40 -7.20 -36.35 2.76
N TRP A 41 -6.77 -36.86 3.89
CA TRP A 41 -5.50 -36.48 4.52
C TRP A 41 -4.35 -37.28 3.91
N PRO A 42 -3.18 -36.62 3.68
CA PRO A 42 -2.89 -35.18 3.79
C PRO A 42 -3.54 -34.39 2.65
N ILE A 43 -3.95 -33.14 2.97
CA ILE A 43 -4.52 -32.25 1.97
C ILE A 43 -3.43 -31.91 0.95
N ALA A 44 -3.73 -32.10 -0.34
CA ALA A 44 -2.81 -31.78 -1.42
C ALA A 44 -2.51 -30.27 -1.47
N THR A 45 -1.28 -29.93 -1.81
CA THR A 45 -0.86 -28.54 -2.04
C THR A 45 -0.91 -28.19 -3.52
N VAL A 46 -0.90 -26.88 -3.83
CA VAL A 46 -0.85 -26.40 -5.21
C VAL A 46 0.47 -26.79 -5.89
N ASN A 47 0.41 -27.04 -7.18
CA ASN A 47 1.59 -27.09 -8.03
C ASN A 47 1.81 -25.70 -8.62
N TYR A 48 2.92 -25.08 -8.33
CA TYR A 48 3.26 -23.78 -8.91
C TYR A 48 3.48 -23.91 -10.42
N ALA A 49 3.02 -22.91 -11.17
CA ALA A 49 3.37 -22.75 -12.56
C ALA A 49 4.90 -22.55 -12.73
N PRO A 50 5.48 -22.85 -13.92
CA PRO A 50 6.89 -22.58 -14.18
C PRO A 50 7.29 -21.15 -13.76
N THR A 51 8.46 -20.99 -13.18
CA THR A 51 9.03 -19.75 -12.64
C THR A 51 8.46 -19.26 -11.30
N PHE A 52 7.41 -19.90 -10.78
CA PHE A 52 6.84 -19.62 -9.46
C PHE A 52 7.24 -20.70 -8.45
N SER A 53 7.34 -20.34 -7.19
CA SER A 53 7.65 -21.26 -6.09
C SER A 53 7.24 -20.63 -4.75
N LEU A 54 7.32 -21.39 -3.66
CA LEU A 54 7.15 -20.84 -2.30
C LEU A 54 8.10 -19.67 -2.02
N ALA A 55 9.36 -19.79 -2.42
CA ALA A 55 10.36 -18.74 -2.25
C ALA A 55 10.17 -17.56 -3.22
N ASN A 56 9.44 -17.76 -4.30
CA ASN A 56 9.23 -16.75 -5.33
C ASN A 56 7.78 -16.80 -5.87
N PRO A 57 6.79 -16.52 -5.01
CA PRO A 57 5.37 -16.68 -5.37
C PRO A 57 4.87 -15.60 -6.34
N PHE A 58 5.62 -14.52 -6.56
CA PHE A 58 5.30 -13.47 -7.55
C PHE A 58 6.10 -13.60 -8.85
N GLY A 59 6.88 -14.69 -9.02
CA GLY A 59 7.70 -14.92 -10.19
C GLY A 59 8.99 -14.10 -10.22
N ALA A 60 9.66 -14.09 -11.36
CA ALA A 60 10.97 -13.44 -11.52
C ALA A 60 10.91 -11.94 -11.19
N GLY A 61 11.80 -11.49 -10.32
CA GLY A 61 11.85 -10.11 -9.82
C GLY A 61 10.85 -9.81 -8.70
N GLY A 62 10.01 -10.77 -8.33
CA GLY A 62 9.12 -10.65 -7.17
C GLY A 62 9.86 -10.87 -5.84
N TYR A 63 9.21 -10.48 -4.75
CA TYR A 63 9.78 -10.58 -3.41
C TYR A 63 8.71 -10.85 -2.37
N THR A 64 9.04 -11.73 -1.41
CA THR A 64 8.26 -11.91 -0.19
C THR A 64 9.19 -12.09 1.01
N SER A 65 8.79 -11.59 2.15
CA SER A 65 9.38 -11.93 3.45
C SER A 65 8.33 -11.90 4.53
N ILE A 66 8.54 -12.67 5.59
CA ILE A 66 7.72 -12.65 6.80
C ILE A 66 8.65 -12.64 8.00
N ASP A 67 8.32 -11.82 8.97
CA ASP A 67 8.96 -11.86 10.29
C ASP A 67 8.29 -12.98 11.09
N ASN A 68 9.09 -13.98 11.46
CA ASN A 68 8.60 -15.19 12.11
C ASN A 68 8.04 -14.93 13.52
N SER A 69 8.40 -13.82 14.15
CA SER A 69 7.96 -13.48 15.51
C SER A 69 6.73 -12.57 15.54
N THR A 70 6.59 -11.70 14.54
CA THR A 70 5.51 -10.72 14.52
C THR A 70 4.43 -11.02 13.49
N GLY A 71 4.73 -11.88 12.49
CA GLY A 71 3.83 -12.13 11.36
C GLY A 71 3.76 -10.99 10.36
N LEU A 72 4.64 -9.97 10.48
CA LEU A 72 4.69 -8.87 9.51
C LEU A 72 5.29 -9.38 8.20
N ALA A 73 4.48 -9.38 7.15
CA ALA A 73 4.87 -9.82 5.82
C ALA A 73 5.01 -8.65 4.86
N SER A 74 6.03 -8.69 4.00
CA SER A 74 6.28 -7.72 2.93
C SER A 74 6.25 -8.42 1.59
N TYR A 75 5.65 -7.75 0.60
CA TYR A 75 5.45 -8.29 -0.73
C TYR A 75 5.83 -7.27 -1.79
N TYR A 76 6.38 -7.76 -2.89
CA TYR A 76 6.56 -7.01 -4.11
C TYR A 76 6.26 -7.90 -5.31
N ALA A 77 5.33 -7.48 -6.16
CA ALA A 77 4.95 -8.18 -7.38
C ALA A 77 5.28 -7.27 -8.58
N PRO A 78 6.17 -7.67 -9.48
CA PRO A 78 6.56 -6.87 -10.64
C PRO A 78 5.48 -6.80 -11.71
N ASN A 79 4.58 -7.78 -11.75
CA ASN A 79 3.55 -7.90 -12.77
C ASN A 79 2.14 -7.89 -12.16
N GLN A 80 1.18 -7.43 -12.95
CA GLN A 80 -0.23 -7.55 -12.61
C GLN A 80 -0.64 -9.02 -12.59
N GLY A 81 -1.60 -9.36 -11.73
CA GLY A 81 -2.11 -10.73 -11.69
C GLY A 81 -2.78 -11.09 -10.38
N PHE A 82 -3.16 -12.35 -10.31
CA PHE A 82 -3.72 -12.98 -9.12
C PHE A 82 -2.69 -13.96 -8.58
N TYR A 83 -2.32 -13.78 -7.33
CA TYR A 83 -1.30 -14.58 -6.65
C TYR A 83 -1.90 -15.20 -5.41
N VAL A 84 -1.49 -16.40 -5.08
CA VAL A 84 -1.93 -17.12 -3.88
C VAL A 84 -0.74 -17.39 -2.99
N LEU A 85 -0.89 -17.08 -1.72
CA LEU A 85 0.07 -17.30 -0.65
C LEU A 85 -0.62 -17.99 0.51
N ALA A 86 0.14 -18.72 1.32
CA ALA A 86 -0.36 -19.23 2.58
C ALA A 86 0.61 -18.89 3.70
N VAL A 87 0.05 -18.46 4.82
CA VAL A 87 0.76 -18.26 6.09
C VAL A 87 0.32 -19.34 7.05
N GLU A 88 1.30 -20.01 7.64
CA GLU A 88 1.12 -20.97 8.71
C GLU A 88 1.61 -20.35 10.01
N ILE A 89 0.83 -20.53 11.06
CA ILE A 89 1.12 -20.08 12.41
C ILE A 89 1.22 -21.33 13.27
N GLU A 90 2.40 -21.58 13.76
CA GLU A 90 2.73 -22.68 14.64
C GLU A 90 2.71 -22.18 16.09
N GLU A 91 2.05 -22.94 16.97
CA GLU A 91 1.92 -22.65 18.38
C GLU A 91 2.78 -23.63 19.20
N TYR A 92 3.67 -23.09 20.02
CA TYR A 92 4.61 -23.87 20.82
C TYR A 92 4.44 -23.60 22.31
N ARG A 93 4.24 -24.67 23.07
CA ARG A 93 4.25 -24.69 24.57
C ARG A 93 5.46 -25.42 25.08
N ASN A 94 6.31 -24.72 25.83
CA ASN A 94 7.57 -25.28 26.38
C ASN A 94 8.45 -25.93 25.28
N GLY A 95 8.47 -25.37 24.10
CA GLY A 95 9.25 -25.88 22.97
C GLY A 95 8.61 -27.05 22.21
N VAL A 96 7.40 -27.46 22.58
CA VAL A 96 6.65 -28.53 21.92
C VAL A 96 5.58 -27.90 21.05
N LEU A 97 5.52 -28.29 19.76
CA LEU A 97 4.46 -27.88 18.83
C LEU A 97 3.13 -28.49 19.30
N ILE A 98 2.14 -27.63 19.58
CA ILE A 98 0.82 -28.05 20.09
C ILE A 98 -0.31 -27.69 19.13
N GLY A 99 -0.11 -26.70 18.25
CA GLY A 99 -1.14 -26.26 17.31
C GLY A 99 -0.55 -25.73 16.01
N ILE A 100 -1.32 -25.85 14.93
CA ILE A 100 -1.02 -25.25 13.64
C ILE A 100 -2.30 -24.63 13.10
N THR A 101 -2.23 -23.36 12.76
CA THR A 101 -3.28 -22.64 12.03
C THR A 101 -2.74 -22.16 10.69
N ARG A 102 -3.51 -22.33 9.62
CA ARG A 102 -3.11 -21.92 8.28
C ARG A 102 -4.15 -20.97 7.69
N ARG A 103 -3.66 -19.95 6.98
CA ARG A 103 -4.46 -18.96 6.28
C ARG A 103 -3.97 -18.81 4.85
N ASP A 104 -4.84 -19.07 3.89
CA ASP A 104 -4.60 -18.78 2.48
C ASP A 104 -4.99 -17.33 2.17
N LEU A 105 -4.17 -16.66 1.37
CA LEU A 105 -4.32 -15.27 0.96
C LEU A 105 -4.31 -15.19 -0.56
N GLN A 106 -5.31 -14.54 -1.13
CA GLN A 106 -5.26 -14.11 -2.53
C GLN A 106 -4.82 -12.65 -2.59
N ILE A 107 -3.77 -12.39 -3.35
CA ILE A 107 -3.27 -11.03 -3.62
C ILE A 107 -3.59 -10.69 -5.06
N ILE A 108 -4.32 -9.59 -5.25
CA ILE A 108 -4.65 -9.04 -6.55
C ILE A 108 -3.73 -7.85 -6.80
N VAL A 109 -2.90 -7.95 -7.83
CA VAL A 109 -2.02 -6.86 -8.26
C VAL A 109 -2.62 -6.20 -9.48
N ILE A 110 -3.02 -4.97 -9.32
CA ILE A 110 -3.61 -4.13 -10.38
C ILE A 110 -2.64 -3.03 -10.79
N PRO A 111 -2.78 -2.43 -11.98
CA PRO A 111 -1.97 -1.29 -12.37
C PRO A 111 -2.26 -0.13 -11.42
N CYS A 112 -1.19 0.52 -10.96
CA CYS A 112 -1.30 1.80 -10.28
C CYS A 112 -1.10 2.88 -11.35
N PRO A 113 -2.10 3.70 -11.67
CA PRO A 113 -1.90 4.83 -12.59
C PRO A 113 -0.83 5.76 -12.01
N ILE A 114 0.00 6.30 -12.88
CA ILE A 114 0.97 7.31 -12.50
C ILE A 114 0.18 8.54 -12.02
N ASN A 115 0.49 9.02 -10.83
CA ASN A 115 -0.01 10.27 -10.31
C ASN A 115 1.08 11.35 -10.46
N PRO A 116 1.06 12.16 -11.54
CA PRO A 116 2.00 13.25 -11.70
C PRO A 116 1.70 14.35 -10.67
N ALA A 117 2.75 15.00 -10.19
CA ALA A 117 2.57 16.14 -9.29
C ALA A 117 1.91 17.33 -10.00
N PRO A 118 1.14 18.16 -9.29
CA PRO A 118 0.62 19.40 -9.83
C PRO A 118 1.73 20.30 -10.39
N VAL A 119 1.46 20.98 -11.48
CA VAL A 119 2.38 21.90 -12.13
C VAL A 119 1.82 23.32 -12.15
N ILE A 120 2.71 24.31 -12.11
CA ILE A 120 2.30 25.71 -12.30
C ILE A 120 1.93 25.90 -13.77
N SER A 121 0.69 26.25 -14.06
CA SER A 121 0.16 26.35 -15.42
C SER A 121 0.31 27.73 -16.02
N SER A 122 0.41 28.77 -15.21
CA SER A 122 0.61 30.13 -15.71
C SER A 122 1.10 31.11 -14.62
N GLY A 123 1.77 32.18 -15.02
CA GLY A 123 1.94 33.38 -14.23
C GLY A 123 3.12 33.46 -13.29
N SER A 124 3.95 32.43 -13.18
CA SER A 124 5.09 32.50 -12.25
C SER A 124 6.25 33.28 -12.87
N GLN A 125 6.23 34.59 -12.72
CA GLN A 125 7.45 35.37 -12.75
C GLN A 125 8.26 35.08 -11.46
N ILE A 126 9.53 34.81 -11.61
CA ILE A 126 10.42 34.52 -10.49
C ILE A 126 10.87 35.82 -9.79
N ASN A 127 10.85 36.93 -10.52
CA ASN A 127 11.27 38.24 -10.04
C ASN A 127 10.27 39.33 -10.44
N TYR A 128 9.90 40.16 -9.49
CA TYR A 128 9.07 41.33 -9.68
C TYR A 128 9.85 42.58 -9.25
N ILE A 129 9.75 43.65 -10.01
CA ILE A 129 10.35 44.94 -9.70
C ILE A 129 9.20 45.94 -9.52
N ILE A 130 9.12 46.54 -8.35
CA ILE A 130 8.12 47.59 -8.02
C ILE A 130 8.83 48.81 -7.45
N ASN A 131 8.24 49.96 -7.63
CA ASN A 131 8.71 51.18 -6.99
C ASN A 131 8.19 51.28 -5.55
N GLU A 132 8.89 52.05 -4.74
CA GLU A 132 8.46 52.37 -3.37
C GLU A 132 7.02 52.89 -3.36
N GLY A 133 6.19 52.38 -2.44
CA GLY A 133 4.78 52.78 -2.29
C GLY A 133 3.81 52.10 -3.27
N GLN A 134 4.26 51.26 -4.15
CA GLN A 134 3.40 50.48 -5.03
C GLN A 134 2.98 49.16 -4.40
N THR A 135 1.77 48.73 -4.71
CA THR A 135 1.24 47.40 -4.36
C THR A 135 1.37 46.44 -5.55
N LEU A 136 1.90 45.27 -5.32
CA LEU A 136 1.94 44.18 -6.29
C LEU A 136 0.93 43.11 -5.89
N CYS A 137 0.04 42.75 -6.83
CA CYS A 137 -0.86 41.60 -6.71
C CYS A 137 -0.62 40.67 -7.90
N PHE A 138 -0.52 39.40 -7.61
CA PHE A 138 -0.42 38.37 -8.65
C PHE A 138 -1.13 37.09 -8.21
N ALA A 139 -1.50 36.28 -9.18
CA ALA A 139 -2.08 34.95 -8.94
C ALA A 139 -1.22 33.89 -9.59
N ASN A 140 -1.05 32.75 -8.94
CA ASN A 140 -0.43 31.56 -9.51
C ASN A 140 -1.50 30.50 -9.67
N THR A 141 -1.60 29.92 -10.86
CA THR A 141 -2.52 28.81 -11.12
C THR A 141 -1.74 27.51 -11.21
N PHE A 142 -2.19 26.52 -10.48
CA PHE A 142 -1.66 25.17 -10.49
C PHE A 142 -2.65 24.25 -11.18
N ASN A 143 -2.14 23.30 -11.95
CA ASN A 143 -2.95 22.32 -12.64
C ASN A 143 -2.44 20.91 -12.36
N ASP A 144 -3.35 20.01 -12.06
CA ASP A 144 -3.11 18.58 -11.92
C ASP A 144 -3.71 17.88 -13.14
N SER A 145 -2.90 17.08 -13.84
CA SER A 145 -3.28 16.49 -15.13
C SER A 145 -4.27 15.34 -15.01
N ASN A 146 -4.37 14.71 -13.84
CA ASN A 146 -5.30 13.62 -13.56
C ASN A 146 -6.52 14.05 -12.73
N GLY A 147 -6.63 15.33 -12.39
CA GLY A 147 -7.81 15.91 -11.77
C GLY A 147 -7.85 15.78 -10.24
N ASP A 148 -6.73 15.48 -9.60
CA ASP A 148 -6.66 15.37 -8.16
C ASP A 148 -6.91 16.69 -7.44
N SER A 149 -7.32 16.63 -6.19
CA SER A 149 -7.53 17.81 -5.36
C SER A 149 -6.21 18.48 -5.01
N ILE A 150 -6.09 19.76 -5.33
CA ILE A 150 -4.94 20.60 -5.05
C ILE A 150 -5.27 21.51 -3.86
N PHE A 151 -4.36 21.58 -2.91
CA PHE A 151 -4.37 22.54 -1.81
C PHE A 151 -3.10 23.38 -1.88
N ILE A 152 -3.24 24.70 -1.95
CA ILE A 152 -2.13 25.63 -2.03
C ILE A 152 -1.93 26.23 -0.65
N THR A 153 -0.71 26.19 -0.14
CA THR A 153 -0.30 26.86 1.09
C THR A 153 0.85 27.80 0.79
N HIS A 154 0.91 28.91 1.53
CA HIS A 154 1.97 29.89 1.39
C HIS A 154 2.96 29.81 2.54
N THR A 155 4.22 30.12 2.26
CA THR A 155 5.27 30.25 3.26
C THR A 155 6.21 31.39 2.87
N GLY A 156 6.78 32.08 3.83
CA GLY A 156 7.80 33.10 3.60
C GLY A 156 7.73 34.26 4.59
N ASP A 157 8.85 34.92 4.74
CA ASP A 157 9.02 36.01 5.71
C ASP A 157 8.14 37.25 5.41
N ILE A 158 7.73 37.42 4.13
CA ILE A 158 6.86 38.50 3.71
C ILE A 158 5.44 38.45 4.33
N PHE A 159 5.02 37.27 4.79
CA PHE A 159 3.74 37.07 5.47
C PHE A 159 3.84 37.25 7.00
N ASN A 160 5.03 37.44 7.52
CA ASN A 160 5.28 37.57 8.93
C ASN A 160 5.29 39.05 9.35
N SER A 161 4.30 39.46 10.11
CA SER A 161 4.16 40.84 10.62
C SER A 161 5.30 41.28 11.55
N ALA A 162 6.09 40.38 12.10
CA ALA A 162 7.28 40.70 12.87
C ALA A 162 8.49 41.07 12.00
N ILE A 163 8.46 40.71 10.70
CA ILE A 163 9.55 40.93 9.74
C ILE A 163 9.19 42.02 8.74
N THR A 164 7.93 41.99 8.26
CA THR A 164 7.41 42.90 7.23
C THR A 164 6.22 43.72 7.76
N ASN A 165 6.19 45.01 7.45
CA ASN A 165 5.10 45.91 7.86
C ASN A 165 4.72 46.86 6.70
N PRO A 166 3.52 46.75 6.12
CA PRO A 166 2.52 45.71 6.37
C PRO A 166 2.95 44.32 5.81
N PRO A 167 2.50 43.23 6.43
CA PRO A 167 2.75 41.90 5.90
C PRO A 167 1.94 41.70 4.59
N ALA A 168 2.42 40.84 3.73
CA ALA A 168 1.68 40.40 2.54
C ALA A 168 0.41 39.65 2.99
N THR A 169 -0.64 39.79 2.18
CA THR A 169 -1.87 39.02 2.35
C THR A 169 -1.94 37.90 1.26
N TYR A 170 -2.52 36.80 1.62
CA TYR A 170 -2.65 35.64 0.74
C TYR A 170 -4.03 35.00 0.88
N ASN A 171 -4.56 34.53 -0.25
CA ASN A 171 -5.75 33.70 -0.28
C ASN A 171 -5.34 32.30 -0.68
N ASP A 172 -5.55 31.33 0.20
CA ASP A 172 -5.28 29.93 -0.09
C ASP A 172 -6.27 29.43 -1.14
N GLY A 173 -5.73 28.92 -2.24
CA GLY A 173 -6.53 28.32 -3.32
C GLY A 173 -6.70 26.82 -3.09
N SER A 174 -7.84 26.31 -3.51
CA SER A 174 -8.06 24.85 -3.58
C SER A 174 -9.01 24.52 -4.72
N GLY A 175 -8.85 23.32 -5.31
CA GLY A 175 -9.71 22.87 -6.39
C GLY A 175 -9.37 21.47 -6.88
N ALA A 176 -10.30 20.85 -7.60
CA ALA A 176 -10.08 19.59 -8.28
C ALA A 176 -9.52 19.85 -9.69
N GLY A 177 -8.32 19.36 -9.97
CA GLY A 177 -7.62 19.54 -11.22
C GLY A 177 -6.99 20.91 -11.45
N THR A 178 -7.52 21.98 -10.84
CA THR A 178 -6.99 23.35 -10.94
C THR A 178 -7.24 24.13 -9.66
N ALA A 179 -6.24 24.84 -9.16
CA ALA A 179 -6.33 25.75 -8.03
C ALA A 179 -5.58 27.05 -8.33
N THR A 180 -6.12 28.20 -7.85
CA THR A 180 -5.55 29.53 -8.04
C THR A 180 -5.52 30.30 -6.73
#